data_403ff972075b060e3fe04624082ed621
#
_entry.id   403ff972075b060e3fe04624082ed621
#
_cell.length_a   1.000
_cell.length_b   1.000
_cell.length_c   1.000
_cell.angle_alpha   90.00
_cell.angle_beta   90.00
_cell.angle_gamma   90.00
#
_symmetry.space_group_name_H-M   'P 1'
#
loop_
_entity.id
_entity.type
_entity.pdbx_description
1 polymer ?
#
loop_
_entity_poly.entity_id
_entity_poly.type
_entity_poly.pdbx_seq_one_letter_code
_entity_poly.pdbx_strand_id
1 'polypeptide(L)'
;MLLGELLHSCVTLGLCDSLAIGKEGELTIGTIDDIQKLHIRTVPLNEHARRICHQESTRTFAVCSAKYLPNMEEMETHYVRLLDDQTFENVTSYQLDAYENGCSIMSCSFTDDSNVYICVGTAYVIPEESEPTKVTVVICASFLVVT
;
A
#
# COMPACT_ATOMS: atom_id res chain seq x y z
N MET A 1 24.48 -15.84 -7.53
CA MET A 1 24.27 -14.40 -7.60
C MET A 1 22.85 -14.19 -8.12
N LEU A 2 21.91 -14.09 -7.17
CA LEU A 2 20.47 -14.10 -7.44
C LEU A 2 19.97 -12.66 -7.53
N LEU A 3 19.70 -12.22 -8.74
CA LEU A 3 18.85 -11.06 -9.04
C LEU A 3 17.39 -11.50 -8.82
N GLY A 4 16.90 -11.33 -7.61
CA GLY A 4 15.55 -11.74 -7.21
C GLY A 4 14.92 -10.79 -6.20
N GLU A 5 15.27 -9.51 -6.24
CA GLU A 5 14.51 -8.52 -5.47
C GLU A 5 13.33 -8.07 -6.31
N LEU A 6 12.17 -8.63 -6.01
CA LEU A 6 10.92 -8.31 -6.69
C LEU A 6 10.54 -6.86 -6.41
N LEU A 7 10.44 -6.08 -7.49
CA LEU A 7 9.75 -4.79 -7.51
C LEU A 7 8.27 -5.07 -7.24
N HIS A 8 7.79 -4.83 -6.03
CA HIS A 8 6.42 -5.23 -5.64
C HIS A 8 5.34 -4.28 -6.13
N SER A 9 5.66 -3.01 -6.35
CA SER A 9 4.71 -2.06 -6.92
C SER A 9 5.43 -0.82 -7.45
N CYS A 10 5.10 -0.41 -8.66
CA CYS A 10 5.53 0.84 -9.27
C CYS A 10 4.29 1.67 -9.61
N VAL A 11 4.23 2.89 -9.13
CA VAL A 11 3.14 3.83 -9.41
C VAL A 11 3.71 5.09 -10.03
N THR A 12 3.22 5.45 -11.21
CA THR A 12 3.51 6.73 -11.82
C THR A 12 2.63 7.80 -11.16
N LEU A 13 3.21 8.77 -10.52
CA LEU A 13 2.50 9.83 -9.82
C LEU A 13 2.18 10.96 -10.79
N GLY A 14 0.91 11.25 -10.94
CA GLY A 14 0.30 11.99 -12.04
C GLY A 14 0.48 13.50 -12.10
N LEU A 15 1.56 14.14 -11.65
CA LEU A 15 1.83 15.56 -11.91
C LEU A 15 3.31 15.94 -11.99
N CYS A 16 4.19 15.04 -11.63
CA CYS A 16 5.63 15.12 -11.85
C CYS A 16 6.07 13.73 -12.22
N ASP A 17 7.05 13.58 -13.06
CA ASP A 17 7.63 12.28 -13.40
C ASP A 17 8.25 11.64 -12.16
N SER A 18 7.38 11.03 -11.34
CA SER A 18 7.74 10.45 -10.05
C SER A 18 7.51 8.94 -10.05
N LEU A 19 8.40 8.22 -9.41
CA LEU A 19 8.39 6.77 -9.28
C LEU A 19 8.38 6.39 -7.81
N ALA A 20 7.47 5.51 -7.41
CA ALA A 20 7.45 4.94 -6.06
C ALA A 20 7.71 3.43 -6.13
N ILE A 21 8.67 2.96 -5.35
CA ILE A 21 9.11 1.57 -5.31
C ILE A 21 9.01 1.08 -3.87
N GLY A 22 8.20 0.03 -3.66
CA GLY A 22 8.14 -0.67 -2.38
C GLY A 22 9.16 -1.82 -2.35
N LYS A 23 9.98 -1.85 -1.30
CA LYS A 23 10.91 -2.92 -0.97
C LYS A 23 10.71 -3.31 0.49
N GLU A 24 11.23 -4.46 0.89
CA GLU A 24 11.17 -4.96 2.27
C GLU A 24 11.47 -3.87 3.30
N GLY A 25 10.44 -3.47 4.07
CA GLY A 25 10.56 -2.49 5.14
C GLY A 25 10.78 -1.04 4.73
N GLU A 26 10.88 -0.75 3.43
CA GLU A 26 11.21 0.58 2.90
C GLU A 26 10.28 0.97 1.74
N LEU A 27 9.97 2.26 1.65
CA LEU A 27 9.33 2.88 0.50
C LEU A 27 10.30 3.88 -0.11
N THR A 28 10.69 3.65 -1.36
CA THR A 28 11.57 4.54 -2.11
C THR A 28 10.75 5.38 -3.08
N ILE A 29 10.87 6.70 -3.01
CA ILE A 29 10.19 7.63 -3.91
C ILE A 29 11.26 8.42 -4.66
N GLY A 30 11.13 8.43 -5.98
CA GLY A 30 12.03 9.14 -6.86
C GLY A 30 11.28 10.12 -7.77
N THR A 31 11.81 11.29 -7.98
CA THR A 31 11.38 12.25 -9.00
C THR A 31 12.43 12.33 -10.10
N ILE A 32 11.96 12.36 -11.35
CA ILE A 32 12.82 12.54 -12.51
C ILE A 32 12.78 14.03 -12.86
N ASP A 33 13.93 14.67 -12.78
CA ASP A 33 14.09 16.08 -13.15
C ASP A 33 14.42 16.18 -14.66
N ASP A 34 14.13 17.32 -15.30
CA ASP A 34 14.46 17.66 -16.68
C ASP A 34 15.95 17.49 -17.03
N ILE A 35 16.81 17.43 -16.02
CA ILE A 35 18.27 17.18 -16.15
C ILE A 35 18.61 15.69 -16.01
N GLN A 36 17.62 14.79 -16.10
CA GLN A 36 17.79 13.34 -15.93
C GLN A 36 18.45 12.91 -14.60
N LYS A 37 18.26 13.67 -13.53
CA LYS A 37 18.69 13.30 -12.19
C LYS A 37 17.52 12.71 -11.42
N LEU A 38 17.70 11.48 -10.95
CA LEU A 38 16.77 10.82 -10.06
C LEU A 38 17.01 11.28 -8.62
N HIS A 39 16.07 12.01 -8.04
CA HIS A 39 16.10 12.37 -6.62
C HIS A 39 15.37 11.27 -5.82
N ILE A 40 16.11 10.54 -5.02
CA ILE A 40 15.56 9.41 -4.24
C ILE A 40 15.40 9.83 -2.79
N ARG A 41 14.20 9.56 -2.24
CA ARG A 41 13.94 9.63 -0.81
C ARG A 41 13.46 8.27 -0.33
N THR A 42 14.14 7.69 0.65
CA THR A 42 13.74 6.44 1.27
C THR A 42 12.97 6.72 2.55
N VAL A 43 11.79 6.11 2.68
CA VAL A 43 10.91 6.21 3.84
C VAL A 43 10.87 4.86 4.53
N PRO A 44 11.42 4.74 5.77
CA PRO A 44 11.39 3.48 6.51
C PRO A 44 9.96 3.22 7.01
N LEU A 45 9.38 2.11 6.60
CA LEU A 45 8.06 1.67 7.06
C LEU A 45 8.15 0.66 8.20
N ASN A 46 9.29 -0.03 8.34
CA ASN A 46 9.50 -1.18 9.25
C ASN A 46 8.50 -2.33 9.01
N GLU A 47 7.96 -2.40 7.81
CA GLU A 47 6.98 -3.36 7.33
C GLU A 47 7.22 -3.63 5.85
N HIS A 48 6.78 -4.77 5.36
CA HIS A 48 6.89 -5.12 3.95
C HIS A 48 5.79 -4.42 3.15
N ALA A 49 6.14 -3.38 2.40
CA ALA A 49 5.20 -2.72 1.48
C ALA A 49 4.87 -3.66 0.31
N ARG A 50 3.59 -3.98 0.13
CA ARG A 50 3.14 -4.90 -0.91
C ARG A 50 2.45 -4.20 -2.08
N ARG A 51 1.64 -3.19 -1.79
CA ARG A 51 0.89 -2.40 -2.79
C ARG A 51 0.87 -0.95 -2.38
N ILE A 52 0.87 -0.07 -3.36
CA ILE A 52 0.79 1.37 -3.15
C ILE A 52 -0.11 2.01 -4.20
N CYS A 53 -0.88 3.00 -3.80
CA CYS A 53 -1.52 3.94 -4.73
C CYS A 53 -1.42 5.37 -4.18
N HIS A 54 -1.47 6.34 -5.08
CA HIS A 54 -1.57 7.75 -4.74
C HIS A 54 -3.00 8.23 -4.93
N GLN A 55 -3.52 8.96 -3.94
CA GLN A 55 -4.79 9.66 -4.02
C GLN A 55 -4.52 11.17 -4.06
N GLU A 56 -4.65 11.74 -5.25
CA GLU A 56 -4.30 13.14 -5.50
C GLU A 56 -5.20 14.11 -4.73
N SER A 57 -6.50 13.81 -4.65
CA SER A 57 -7.50 14.67 -4.00
C SER A 57 -7.24 14.90 -2.52
N THR A 58 -6.72 13.93 -1.83
CA THR A 58 -6.38 13.99 -0.39
C THR A 58 -4.88 14.16 -0.14
N ARG A 59 -4.08 14.15 -1.21
CA ARG A 59 -2.62 14.24 -1.16
C ARG A 59 -2.00 13.17 -0.26
N THR A 60 -2.44 11.93 -0.43
CA THR A 60 -1.98 10.80 0.37
C THR A 60 -1.53 9.62 -0.47
N PHE A 61 -0.56 8.87 0.05
CA PHE A 61 -0.25 7.53 -0.42
C PHE A 61 -0.98 6.51 0.44
N ALA A 62 -1.69 5.60 -0.19
CA ALA A 62 -2.20 4.42 0.49
C ALA A 62 -1.29 3.22 0.22
N VAL A 63 -0.87 2.56 1.28
CA VAL A 63 0.09 1.45 1.24
C VAL A 63 -0.50 0.24 1.94
N CYS A 64 -0.61 -0.89 1.23
CA CYS A 64 -0.81 -2.19 1.87
C CYS A 64 0.54 -2.71 2.31
N SER A 65 0.68 -3.02 3.59
CA SER A 65 1.90 -3.54 4.20
C SER A 65 1.62 -4.79 5.03
N ALA A 66 2.65 -5.61 5.17
CA ALA A 66 2.64 -6.80 6.02
C ALA A 66 3.76 -6.70 7.05
N LYS A 67 3.46 -7.06 8.29
CA LYS A 67 4.41 -7.12 9.39
C LYS A 67 4.53 -8.53 9.92
N TYR A 68 5.74 -9.04 9.94
CA TYR A 68 6.05 -10.30 10.60
C TYR A 68 6.21 -10.10 12.10
N LEU A 69 5.55 -10.92 12.90
CA LEU A 69 5.72 -10.93 14.34
C LEU A 69 6.79 -11.97 14.71
N PRO A 70 7.94 -11.56 15.26
CA PRO A 70 9.08 -12.46 15.50
C PRO A 70 8.81 -13.59 16.50
N ASN A 71 7.70 -13.55 17.23
CA ASN A 71 7.35 -14.51 18.27
C ASN A 71 6.19 -15.46 17.90
N MET A 72 5.65 -15.33 16.71
CA MET A 72 4.62 -16.24 16.20
C MET A 72 5.11 -16.76 14.85
N GLU A 73 5.52 -18.01 14.85
CA GLU A 73 5.90 -18.72 13.63
C GLU A 73 4.74 -18.59 12.62
N GLU A 74 5.01 -17.96 11.47
CA GLU A 74 4.14 -17.85 10.29
C GLU A 74 2.93 -16.88 10.36
N MET A 75 2.79 -16.02 11.36
CA MET A 75 1.67 -15.10 11.40
C MET A 75 2.06 -13.69 10.90
N GLU A 76 1.61 -13.36 9.69
CA GLU A 76 1.68 -12.01 9.15
C GLU A 76 0.47 -11.19 9.61
N THR A 77 0.68 -9.94 9.99
CA THR A 77 -0.38 -8.98 10.22
C THR A 77 -0.35 -7.94 9.11
N HIS A 78 -1.47 -7.75 8.45
CA HIS A 78 -1.60 -6.84 7.31
C HIS A 78 -2.22 -5.51 7.73
N TYR A 79 -1.76 -4.44 7.10
CA TYR A 79 -2.21 -3.08 7.36
C TYR A 79 -2.48 -2.34 6.05
N VAL A 80 -3.43 -1.42 6.11
CA VAL A 80 -3.57 -0.34 5.12
C VAL A 80 -3.15 0.95 5.81
N ARG A 81 -2.10 1.60 5.30
CA ARG A 81 -1.58 2.85 5.84
C ARG A 81 -1.81 3.99 4.88
N LEU A 82 -2.21 5.13 5.40
CA LEU A 82 -2.24 6.38 4.66
C LEU A 82 -1.07 7.26 5.11
N LEU A 83 -0.25 7.64 4.15
CA LEU A 83 0.90 8.53 4.36
C LEU A 83 0.63 9.86 3.67
N ASP A 84 1.00 10.96 4.29
CA ASP A 84 1.01 12.27 3.65
C ASP A 84 2.00 12.29 2.48
N ASP A 85 1.61 12.86 1.33
CA ASP A 85 2.42 12.79 0.11
C ASP A 85 3.64 13.72 0.10
N GLN A 86 3.75 14.63 1.09
CA GLN A 86 4.87 15.55 1.22
C GLN A 86 5.81 15.17 2.36
N THR A 87 5.25 14.92 3.54
CA THR A 87 6.03 14.61 4.73
C THR A 87 6.37 13.12 4.82
N PHE A 88 5.54 12.26 4.20
CA PHE A 88 5.54 10.79 4.31
C PHE A 88 5.30 10.28 5.72
N GLU A 89 4.72 11.13 6.55
CA GLU A 89 4.27 10.74 7.89
C GLU A 89 2.98 9.91 7.80
N ASN A 90 2.84 8.98 8.73
CA ASN A 90 1.65 8.15 8.82
C ASN A 90 0.46 9.00 9.32
N VAL A 91 -0.52 9.22 8.46
CA VAL A 91 -1.76 9.94 8.77
C VAL A 91 -2.71 9.03 9.54
N THR A 92 -2.91 7.83 9.04
CA THR A 92 -3.75 6.81 9.67
C THR A 92 -3.35 5.42 9.22
N SER A 93 -3.73 4.42 10.03
CA SER A 93 -3.50 3.03 9.71
C SER A 93 -4.69 2.18 10.12
N TYR A 94 -5.05 1.27 9.26
CA TYR A 94 -6.08 0.27 9.50
C TYR A 94 -5.45 -1.11 9.46
N GLN A 95 -5.66 -1.90 10.51
CA GLN A 95 -5.23 -3.28 10.57
C GLN A 95 -6.32 -4.16 9.97
N LEU A 96 -5.94 -5.01 9.02
CA LEU A 96 -6.81 -6.02 8.46
C LEU A 96 -7.06 -7.14 9.48
N ASP A 97 -8.12 -7.92 9.26
CA ASP A 97 -8.46 -9.05 10.12
C ASP A 97 -7.36 -10.12 10.12
N ALA A 98 -7.43 -11.04 11.08
CA ALA A 98 -6.53 -12.19 11.12
C ALA A 98 -6.68 -13.00 9.81
N TYR A 99 -5.55 -13.36 9.21
CA TYR A 99 -5.47 -14.07 7.92
C TYR A 99 -5.96 -13.28 6.70
N GLU A 100 -6.36 -12.02 6.85
CA GLU A 100 -6.78 -11.17 5.75
C GLU A 100 -5.58 -10.45 5.13
N ASN A 101 -5.33 -10.71 3.85
CA ASN A 101 -4.20 -10.18 3.09
C ASN A 101 -4.66 -9.11 2.10
N GLY A 102 -4.02 -7.93 2.12
CA GLY A 102 -4.25 -6.89 1.12
C GLY A 102 -3.58 -7.27 -0.21
N CYS A 103 -4.39 -7.58 -1.22
CA CYS A 103 -3.93 -8.08 -2.52
C CYS A 103 -3.81 -6.98 -3.58
N SER A 104 -4.69 -5.99 -3.54
CA SER A 104 -4.71 -4.88 -4.48
C SER A 104 -5.15 -3.59 -3.80
N ILE A 105 -4.76 -2.45 -4.36
CA ILE A 105 -5.16 -1.13 -3.85
C ILE A 105 -5.32 -0.16 -5.01
N MET A 106 -6.36 0.65 -4.97
CA MET A 106 -6.58 1.69 -5.95
C MET A 106 -7.38 2.87 -5.38
N SER A 107 -7.17 4.04 -5.96
CA SER A 107 -8.03 5.19 -5.74
C SER A 107 -9.14 5.21 -6.79
N CYS A 108 -10.38 5.37 -6.38
CA CYS A 108 -11.53 5.44 -7.28
C CYS A 108 -12.62 6.39 -6.78
N SER A 109 -13.46 6.82 -7.70
CA SER A 109 -14.71 7.56 -7.41
C SER A 109 -15.89 6.77 -7.96
N PHE A 110 -17.03 6.84 -7.28
CA PHE A 110 -18.27 6.22 -7.74
C PHE A 110 -19.15 7.26 -8.44
N THR A 111 -19.96 6.82 -9.40
CA THR A 111 -20.69 7.71 -10.32
C THR A 111 -21.66 8.67 -9.61
N ASP A 112 -22.23 8.23 -8.49
CA ASP A 112 -23.25 8.98 -7.73
C ASP A 112 -22.69 9.62 -6.45
N ASP A 113 -21.37 9.61 -6.27
CA ASP A 113 -20.71 10.16 -5.10
C ASP A 113 -19.54 11.06 -5.49
N SER A 114 -19.51 12.26 -4.93
CA SER A 114 -18.43 13.23 -5.13
C SER A 114 -17.14 12.91 -4.38
N ASN A 115 -17.18 11.91 -3.51
CA ASN A 115 -16.01 11.49 -2.72
C ASN A 115 -15.09 10.60 -3.55
N VAL A 116 -13.81 10.64 -3.20
CA VAL A 116 -12.80 9.73 -3.73
C VAL A 116 -12.40 8.75 -2.64
N TYR A 117 -12.36 7.48 -2.99
CA TYR A 117 -12.16 6.37 -2.07
C TYR A 117 -10.85 5.64 -2.37
N ILE A 118 -10.28 5.06 -1.32
CA ILE A 118 -9.25 4.02 -1.46
C ILE A 118 -9.96 2.67 -1.38
N CYS A 119 -9.91 1.90 -2.45
CA CYS A 119 -10.42 0.54 -2.51
C CYS A 119 -9.28 -0.45 -2.36
N VAL A 120 -9.40 -1.37 -1.42
CA VAL A 120 -8.44 -2.43 -1.17
C VAL A 120 -9.13 -3.77 -1.41
N GLY A 121 -8.62 -4.53 -2.36
CA GLY A 121 -9.04 -5.92 -2.54
C GLY A 121 -8.27 -6.82 -1.60
N THR A 122 -8.98 -7.58 -0.78
CA THR A 122 -8.38 -8.49 0.21
C THR A 122 -8.79 -9.93 -0.04
N ALA A 123 -8.00 -10.87 0.48
CA ALA A 123 -8.30 -12.29 0.48
C ALA A 123 -7.92 -12.90 1.83
N TYR A 124 -8.76 -13.79 2.33
CA TYR A 124 -8.43 -14.60 3.51
C TYR A 124 -7.61 -15.80 3.10
N VAL A 125 -6.45 -15.95 3.72
CA VAL A 125 -5.52 -17.08 3.51
C VAL A 125 -5.36 -17.81 4.83
N ILE A 126 -6.18 -18.83 5.03
CA ILE A 126 -6.16 -19.65 6.24
C ILE A 126 -5.12 -20.77 6.06
N PRO A 127 -4.17 -20.98 6.97
CA PRO A 127 -3.06 -21.93 6.79
C PRO A 127 -3.48 -23.37 6.53
N GLU A 128 -4.64 -23.78 6.99
CA GLU A 128 -5.17 -25.14 6.83
C GLU A 128 -5.94 -25.34 5.51
N GLU A 129 -6.17 -24.27 4.74
CA GLU A 129 -6.92 -24.31 3.49
C GLU A 129 -5.99 -24.15 2.30
N SER A 130 -6.15 -24.99 1.28
CA SER A 130 -5.31 -25.00 0.08
C SER A 130 -5.58 -23.83 -0.88
N GLU A 131 -6.71 -23.14 -0.72
CA GLU A 131 -7.12 -22.02 -1.57
C GLU A 131 -7.71 -20.86 -0.74
N PRO A 132 -7.57 -19.60 -1.19
CA PRO A 132 -8.19 -18.46 -0.52
C PRO A 132 -9.71 -18.58 -0.52
N THR A 133 -10.32 -18.58 0.64
CA THR A 133 -11.75 -18.92 0.81
C THR A 133 -12.69 -17.75 0.68
N LYS A 134 -12.22 -16.53 0.89
CA LYS A 134 -13.07 -15.34 0.86
C LYS A 134 -12.30 -14.17 0.25
N VAL A 135 -12.89 -13.56 -0.76
CA VAL A 135 -12.42 -12.31 -1.34
C VAL A 135 -13.33 -11.19 -0.86
N THR A 136 -12.76 -10.14 -0.31
CA THR A 136 -13.49 -8.98 0.22
C THR A 136 -12.91 -7.71 -0.40
N VAL A 137 -13.72 -6.68 -0.51
CA VAL A 137 -13.27 -5.33 -0.87
C VAL A 137 -13.48 -4.44 0.33
N VAL A 138 -12.41 -3.90 0.87
CA VAL A 138 -12.44 -2.89 1.93
C VAL A 138 -12.39 -1.52 1.26
N ILE A 139 -13.37 -0.68 1.53
CA ILE A 139 -13.44 0.68 1.00
C ILE A 139 -13.10 1.64 2.14
N CYS A 140 -12.01 2.38 1.96
CA CYS A 140 -11.64 3.45 2.87
C CYS A 140 -12.00 4.80 2.23
N ALA A 141 -13.05 5.45 2.68
CA ALA A 141 -13.19 6.89 2.50
C ALA A 141 -12.14 7.57 3.40
N SER A 142 -11.64 8.73 3.06
CA SER A 142 -10.48 9.44 3.66
C SER A 142 -10.36 9.39 5.20
N PHE A 143 -11.40 8.95 5.90
CA PHE A 143 -11.45 8.76 7.37
C PHE A 143 -12.46 7.69 7.83
N LEU A 144 -13.14 7.01 6.93
CA LEU A 144 -14.13 5.98 7.28
C LEU A 144 -13.80 4.67 6.54
N VAL A 145 -13.63 3.60 7.29
CA VAL A 145 -13.56 2.24 6.74
C VAL A 145 -14.98 1.70 6.68
N VAL A 146 -15.43 1.32 5.49
CA VAL A 146 -16.71 0.64 5.28
C VAL A 146 -16.39 -0.79 4.84
N THR A 147 -16.71 -1.76 5.65
CA THR A 147 -16.57 -3.21 5.38
C THR A 147 -17.84 -3.78 4.79
#